data_22887c4d20dd9578be111c8ffbddef52
#
_entry.id   22887c4d20dd9578be111c8ffbddef52
#
_cell.length_a   1.000
_cell.length_b   1.000
_cell.length_c   1.000
_cell.angle_alpha   90.00
_cell.angle_beta   90.00
_cell.angle_gamma   90.00
#
_symmetry.space_group_name_H-M   'P 1'
#
loop_
_entity.id
_entity.type
_entity.pdbx_description
1 polymer ?
#
loop_
_entity_poly.entity_id
_entity_poly.type
_entity_poly.pdbx_seq_one_letter_code
_entity_poly.pdbx_strand_id
1 'polypeptide(L)'
;MGDYVFLEPLIAEDPTPANEFDLAEPSWNKTSAGNNFSLGYSLEKVLYEDEDYMPRFSAGISNDWHYQWPKSAPDQHGFDDLELFAKWAFFVSPKHEFLLSAAALLSLPTGNTSVEEQSHTSLGPLFLWEKGMGDLPNWPALKYLRPFGFQGDFGYLPALGGHTSHSMFADQVVEYSLPYLSNSVRDIRLKAPFRNLFFFTEFNYSQLVTGPSQETFPGIVATPGIAYVGYHFELSLGTQLALNRASVPNTHAVVIGLLDIFYDSIFTKAGNWTINRGFPE
;
A
#
# COMPACT_ATOMS: atom_id res chain seq x y z
N MET A 1 7.87 -1.09 13.97
CA MET A 1 7.25 -1.17 15.30
C MET A 1 7.94 -2.28 16.09
N GLY A 2 8.31 -2.04 17.36
CA GLY A 2 9.28 -2.90 18.03
C GLY A 2 10.60 -2.92 17.27
N ASP A 3 11.16 -4.11 17.04
CA ASP A 3 12.37 -4.28 16.20
C ASP A 3 12.03 -4.55 14.73
N TYR A 4 10.74 -4.73 14.41
CA TYR A 4 10.28 -5.02 13.05
C TYR A 4 9.94 -3.72 12.31
N VAL A 5 10.45 -3.61 11.08
CA VAL A 5 10.10 -2.58 10.11
C VAL A 5 9.23 -3.25 9.07
N PHE A 6 8.03 -2.76 8.87
CA PHE A 6 7.13 -3.20 7.81
C PHE A 6 7.44 -2.48 6.52
N LEU A 7 7.12 -3.10 5.40
CA LEU A 7 7.24 -2.51 4.07
C LEU A 7 6.07 -1.59 3.78
N GLU A 8 6.30 -0.59 2.93
CA GLU A 8 5.23 0.04 2.18
C GLU A 8 4.70 -0.95 1.13
N PRO A 9 3.42 -1.35 1.18
CA PRO A 9 2.86 -2.28 0.22
C PRO A 9 2.77 -1.68 -1.20
N LEU A 10 2.66 -2.56 -2.21
CA LEU A 10 2.46 -2.12 -3.60
C LEU A 10 0.98 -1.86 -3.95
N ILE A 11 0.04 -2.45 -3.20
CA ILE A 11 -1.40 -2.40 -3.49
C ILE A 11 -2.22 -2.23 -2.21
N ALA A 12 -1.89 -2.99 -1.14
CA ALA A 12 -2.53 -2.86 0.16
C ALA A 12 -2.20 -1.48 0.77
N GLU A 13 -3.10 -0.97 1.60
CA GLU A 13 -2.85 0.27 2.33
C GLU A 13 -1.97 0.00 3.56
N ASP A 14 -0.92 0.82 3.78
CA ASP A 14 -0.08 0.71 4.98
C ASP A 14 -0.87 1.03 6.25
N PRO A 15 -0.86 0.17 7.28
CA PRO A 15 -1.54 0.43 8.53
C PRO A 15 -0.92 1.53 9.40
N THR A 16 0.36 1.80 9.25
CA THR A 16 1.09 2.78 10.08
C THR A 16 0.97 4.20 9.53
N PRO A 17 0.49 5.20 10.31
CA PRO A 17 0.62 6.60 9.91
C PRO A 17 2.09 6.99 9.69
N ALA A 18 2.44 7.53 8.53
CA ALA A 18 3.81 7.82 8.14
C ALA A 18 4.02 9.25 7.62
N ASN A 19 5.28 9.66 7.50
CA ASN A 19 5.72 10.86 6.81
C ASN A 19 6.45 10.45 5.54
N GLU A 20 5.70 10.13 4.51
CA GLU A 20 6.22 9.53 3.28
C GLU A 20 5.67 10.21 2.03
N PHE A 21 6.41 10.03 0.96
CA PHE A 21 6.05 10.47 -0.37
C PHE A 21 6.33 9.35 -1.36
N ASP A 22 5.29 8.65 -1.76
CA ASP A 22 5.35 7.72 -2.88
C ASP A 22 5.57 8.53 -4.15
N LEU A 23 6.83 8.72 -4.47
CA LEU A 23 7.23 9.56 -5.59
C LEU A 23 6.83 8.96 -6.92
N ALA A 24 6.81 7.62 -6.99
CA ALA A 24 6.47 6.91 -8.22
C ALA A 24 5.98 5.49 -7.92
N GLU A 25 4.76 5.21 -8.35
CA GLU A 25 4.14 3.89 -8.32
C GLU A 25 3.84 3.44 -9.75
N PRO A 26 4.87 3.05 -10.54
CA PRO A 26 4.65 2.63 -11.91
C PRO A 26 3.95 1.27 -11.96
N SER A 27 2.91 1.17 -12.78
CA SER A 27 2.29 -0.10 -13.13
C SER A 27 2.23 -0.24 -14.65
N TRP A 28 2.61 -1.40 -15.15
CA TRP A 28 2.51 -1.73 -16.56
C TRP A 28 1.73 -3.01 -16.74
N ASN A 29 0.64 -2.91 -17.50
CA ASN A 29 -0.28 -3.99 -17.78
C ASN A 29 -0.36 -4.26 -19.27
N LYS A 30 -0.13 -5.50 -19.67
CA LYS A 30 -0.28 -5.98 -21.05
C LYS A 30 -1.49 -6.91 -21.15
N THR A 31 -2.44 -6.53 -22.00
CA THR A 31 -3.65 -7.30 -22.25
C THR A 31 -3.81 -7.70 -23.72
N SER A 32 -4.77 -8.55 -24.00
CA SER A 32 -5.15 -8.85 -25.40
C SER A 32 -5.74 -7.63 -26.12
N ALA A 33 -6.35 -6.69 -25.41
CA ALA A 33 -6.95 -5.47 -25.96
C ALA A 33 -5.95 -4.34 -26.18
N GLY A 34 -4.83 -4.31 -25.46
CA GLY A 34 -3.83 -3.24 -25.56
C GLY A 34 -2.85 -3.29 -24.40
N ASN A 35 -2.10 -2.21 -24.21
CA ASN A 35 -1.24 -2.00 -23.07
C ASN A 35 -1.73 -0.81 -22.26
N ASN A 36 -1.54 -0.87 -20.93
CA ASN A 36 -1.79 0.24 -20.03
C ASN A 36 -0.52 0.49 -19.23
N PHE A 37 -0.22 1.75 -19.00
CA PHE A 37 0.78 2.20 -18.04
C PHE A 37 0.10 3.17 -17.09
N SER A 38 0.32 3.02 -15.79
CA SER A 38 -0.02 4.02 -14.79
C SER A 38 1.20 4.45 -14.00
N LEU A 39 1.14 5.66 -13.50
CA LEU A 39 2.11 6.25 -12.61
C LEU A 39 1.36 6.92 -11.47
N GLY A 40 1.29 6.25 -10.34
CA GLY A 40 0.73 6.76 -9.10
C GLY A 40 1.73 7.62 -8.33
N TYR A 41 1.21 8.46 -7.47
CA TYR A 41 1.94 9.18 -6.44
C TYR A 41 1.04 9.48 -5.26
N SER A 42 1.59 9.39 -4.06
CA SER A 42 0.90 9.72 -2.83
C SER A 42 1.78 10.56 -1.89
N LEU A 43 1.15 11.34 -1.05
CA LEU A 43 1.81 12.09 0.01
C LEU A 43 1.04 11.92 1.29
N GLU A 44 1.67 11.33 2.30
CA GLU A 44 1.12 11.21 3.63
C GLU A 44 1.87 12.07 4.64
N LYS A 45 1.14 12.66 5.56
CA LYS A 45 1.68 13.50 6.64
C LYS A 45 1.14 13.09 7.99
N VAL A 46 2.02 12.74 8.91
CA VAL A 46 1.70 12.59 10.32
C VAL A 46 1.30 13.94 10.91
N LEU A 47 0.08 14.03 11.42
CA LEU A 47 -0.50 15.23 12.01
C LEU A 47 -0.50 15.19 13.55
N TYR A 48 -0.50 13.99 14.14
CA TYR A 48 -0.50 13.80 15.58
C TYR A 48 0.34 12.59 15.98
N GLU A 49 1.17 12.76 17.00
CA GLU A 49 1.95 11.72 17.68
C GLU A 49 1.55 11.67 19.15
N ASP A 50 1.68 10.49 19.78
CA ASP A 50 1.45 10.35 21.21
C ASP A 50 2.66 10.83 22.06
N GLU A 51 2.60 10.61 23.38
CA GLU A 51 3.65 11.02 24.32
C GLU A 51 4.97 10.25 24.10
N ASP A 52 4.91 9.06 23.52
CA ASP A 52 6.07 8.21 23.20
C ASP A 52 6.61 8.46 21.77
N TYR A 53 6.20 9.55 21.11
CA TYR A 53 6.55 9.90 19.72
C TYR A 53 6.08 8.88 18.67
N MET A 54 5.02 8.11 19.01
CA MET A 54 4.43 7.19 18.06
C MET A 54 3.41 7.90 17.18
N PRO A 55 3.50 7.80 15.84
CA PRO A 55 2.50 8.33 14.93
C PRO A 55 1.13 7.74 15.22
N ARG A 56 0.12 8.59 15.36
CA ARG A 56 -1.24 8.18 15.69
C ARG A 56 -2.28 8.62 14.69
N PHE A 57 -2.04 9.75 14.06
CA PHE A 57 -2.98 10.26 13.07
C PHE A 57 -2.21 10.91 11.91
N SER A 58 -2.62 10.55 10.70
CA SER A 58 -2.11 11.11 9.47
C SER A 58 -3.24 11.48 8.52
N ALA A 59 -2.92 12.25 7.52
CA ALA A 59 -3.76 12.49 6.37
C ALA A 59 -2.91 12.60 5.11
N GLY A 60 -3.47 12.22 3.99
CA GLY A 60 -2.74 12.20 2.74
C GLY A 60 -3.63 12.47 1.53
N ILE A 61 -2.97 12.49 0.40
CA ILE A 61 -3.53 12.72 -0.92
C ILE A 61 -2.82 11.84 -1.92
N SER A 62 -3.57 11.19 -2.80
CA SER A 62 -3.05 10.35 -3.88
C SER A 62 -3.74 10.64 -5.20
N ASN A 63 -3.07 10.31 -6.29
CA ASN A 63 -3.63 10.37 -7.64
C ASN A 63 -2.78 9.54 -8.59
N ASP A 64 -3.38 9.04 -9.66
CA ASP A 64 -2.74 8.27 -10.70
C ASP A 64 -2.83 8.99 -12.05
N TRP A 65 -1.76 8.88 -12.83
CA TRP A 65 -1.76 9.22 -14.24
C TRP A 65 -1.72 7.96 -15.07
N HIS A 66 -2.62 7.86 -16.08
CA HIS A 66 -2.76 6.70 -16.96
C HIS A 66 -2.40 7.03 -18.40
N TYR A 67 -1.80 6.04 -19.08
CA TYR A 67 -1.62 6.02 -20.51
C TYR A 67 -2.04 4.66 -21.06
N GLN A 68 -2.95 4.67 -22.03
CA GLN A 68 -3.54 3.48 -22.62
C GLN A 68 -3.26 3.42 -24.11
N TRP A 69 -2.79 2.26 -24.58
CA TRP A 69 -2.56 1.95 -26.00
C TRP A 69 -3.51 0.85 -26.47
N PRO A 70 -4.80 1.14 -26.74
CA PRO A 70 -5.74 0.16 -27.24
C PRO A 70 -5.36 -0.26 -28.66
N LYS A 71 -5.52 -1.55 -29.00
CA LYS A 71 -5.21 -2.02 -30.36
C LYS A 71 -6.15 -1.50 -31.46
N SER A 72 -7.35 -1.09 -31.10
CA SER A 72 -8.44 -0.75 -32.01
C SER A 72 -9.06 0.62 -31.78
N ALA A 73 -8.45 1.48 -31.01
CA ALA A 73 -8.85 2.85 -30.73
C ALA A 73 -7.62 3.76 -30.63
N PRO A 74 -7.77 5.08 -30.72
CA PRO A 74 -6.68 6.02 -30.45
C PRO A 74 -6.14 5.87 -29.02
N ASP A 75 -4.86 6.22 -28.83
CA ASP A 75 -4.24 6.29 -27.51
C ASP A 75 -5.00 7.29 -26.62
N GLN A 76 -5.09 6.95 -25.34
CA GLN A 76 -5.77 7.76 -24.33
C GLN A 76 -4.83 7.99 -23.14
N HIS A 77 -4.94 9.14 -22.52
CA HIS A 77 -4.20 9.47 -21.32
C HIS A 77 -4.95 10.48 -20.46
N GLY A 78 -4.68 10.48 -19.18
CA GLY A 78 -5.30 11.40 -18.24
C GLY A 78 -4.98 11.04 -16.79
N PHE A 79 -5.43 11.90 -15.90
CA PHE A 79 -5.40 11.63 -14.46
C PHE A 79 -6.68 10.89 -14.05
N ASP A 80 -6.53 10.06 -13.03
CA ASP A 80 -7.62 9.42 -12.31
C ASP A 80 -8.28 10.39 -11.31
N ASP A 81 -9.27 9.93 -10.58
CA ASP A 81 -9.90 10.68 -9.50
C ASP A 81 -8.90 11.00 -8.38
N LEU A 82 -9.02 12.19 -7.81
CA LEU A 82 -8.21 12.59 -6.68
C LEU A 82 -8.70 11.88 -5.42
N GLU A 83 -7.80 11.24 -4.71
CA GLU A 83 -8.08 10.60 -3.45
C GLU A 83 -7.52 11.39 -2.27
N LEU A 84 -8.31 11.48 -1.21
CA LEU A 84 -7.93 12.04 0.08
C LEU A 84 -8.16 10.96 1.14
N PHE A 85 -7.21 10.79 2.02
CA PHE A 85 -7.36 9.83 3.11
C PHE A 85 -6.97 10.42 4.47
N ALA A 86 -7.52 9.83 5.52
CA ALA A 86 -7.13 10.10 6.89
C ALA A 86 -7.08 8.78 7.65
N LYS A 87 -5.99 8.55 8.36
CA LYS A 87 -5.64 7.30 9.04
C LYS A 87 -5.43 7.52 10.53
N TRP A 88 -5.97 6.64 11.36
CA TRP A 88 -5.85 6.68 12.81
C TRP A 88 -5.42 5.34 13.39
N ALA A 89 -4.19 5.27 13.91
CA ALA A 89 -3.67 4.12 14.65
C ALA A 89 -4.23 4.12 16.08
N PHE A 90 -5.39 3.49 16.27
CA PHE A 90 -6.10 3.50 17.55
C PHE A 90 -5.57 2.46 18.55
N PHE A 91 -4.86 1.44 18.09
CA PHE A 91 -4.22 0.45 18.94
C PHE A 91 -2.80 0.16 18.47
N VAL A 92 -1.82 0.33 19.34
CA VAL A 92 -0.41 0.08 19.06
C VAL A 92 0.21 -0.70 20.21
N SER A 93 0.84 -1.82 19.92
CA SER A 93 1.53 -2.68 20.89
C SER A 93 2.95 -3.02 20.42
N PRO A 94 3.94 -2.14 20.67
CA PRO A 94 5.31 -2.34 20.20
C PRO A 94 5.93 -3.67 20.68
N LYS A 95 5.61 -4.07 21.90
CA LYS A 95 6.09 -5.35 22.48
C LYS A 95 5.65 -6.56 21.66
N HIS A 96 4.49 -6.50 21.06
CA HIS A 96 3.91 -7.58 20.26
C HIS A 96 4.01 -7.30 18.75
N GLU A 97 4.68 -6.20 18.36
CA GLU A 97 4.80 -5.78 16.96
C GLU A 97 3.42 -5.81 16.28
N PHE A 98 2.41 -5.20 16.94
CA PHE A 98 1.02 -5.26 16.50
C PHE A 98 0.38 -3.86 16.53
N LEU A 99 -0.27 -3.50 15.42
CA LEU A 99 -0.98 -2.24 15.26
C LEU A 99 -2.32 -2.49 14.60
N LEU A 100 -3.32 -1.69 14.99
CA LEU A 100 -4.63 -1.58 14.32
C LEU A 100 -4.91 -0.12 13.99
N SER A 101 -5.30 0.13 12.76
CA SER A 101 -5.72 1.43 12.29
C SER A 101 -7.11 1.40 11.66
N ALA A 102 -7.75 2.55 11.68
CA ALA A 102 -8.93 2.84 10.90
C ALA A 102 -8.64 4.03 9.99
N ALA A 103 -9.10 3.96 8.75
CA ALA A 103 -8.98 5.06 7.82
C ALA A 103 -10.32 5.39 7.16
N ALA A 104 -10.39 6.58 6.60
CA ALA A 104 -11.45 7.01 5.71
C ALA A 104 -10.83 7.44 4.38
N LEU A 105 -11.33 6.90 3.28
CA LEU A 105 -10.92 7.22 1.93
C LEU A 105 -12.05 7.99 1.22
N LEU A 106 -11.73 9.16 0.67
CA LEU A 106 -12.61 10.00 -0.13
C LEU A 106 -12.04 10.13 -1.53
N SER A 107 -12.73 9.55 -2.51
CA SER A 107 -12.44 9.77 -3.94
C SER A 107 -13.33 10.87 -4.49
N LEU A 108 -12.74 11.82 -5.21
CA LEU A 108 -13.40 12.98 -5.80
C LEU A 108 -13.39 12.89 -7.33
N PRO A 109 -14.52 13.14 -8.01
CA PRO A 109 -14.66 12.99 -9.47
C PRO A 109 -13.92 14.09 -10.22
N THR A 110 -12.60 14.06 -10.19
CA THR A 110 -11.70 15.01 -10.85
C THR A 110 -11.00 14.41 -12.06
N GLY A 111 -11.14 13.09 -12.24
CA GLY A 111 -10.46 12.32 -13.27
C GLY A 111 -10.89 12.65 -14.69
N ASN A 112 -10.09 12.19 -15.64
CA ASN A 112 -10.37 12.36 -17.05
C ASN A 112 -11.22 11.19 -17.57
N THR A 113 -12.42 11.48 -18.04
CA THR A 113 -13.37 10.48 -18.58
C THR A 113 -12.86 9.68 -19.78
N SER A 114 -11.71 10.05 -20.36
CA SER A 114 -11.08 9.25 -21.42
C SER A 114 -10.37 8.00 -20.90
N VAL A 115 -9.96 7.99 -19.63
CA VAL A 115 -9.27 6.87 -19.00
C VAL A 115 -10.10 6.21 -17.90
N GLU A 116 -11.08 6.93 -17.38
CA GLU A 116 -11.99 6.46 -16.35
C GLU A 116 -13.45 6.50 -16.85
N GLU A 117 -14.12 5.34 -16.86
CA GLU A 117 -15.48 5.26 -17.42
C GLU A 117 -16.56 5.89 -16.53
N GLN A 118 -16.36 5.94 -15.21
CA GLN A 118 -17.37 6.41 -14.26
C GLN A 118 -16.72 7.12 -13.06
N SER A 119 -16.49 8.41 -13.21
CA SER A 119 -16.06 9.25 -12.10
C SER A 119 -17.24 9.63 -11.21
N HIS A 120 -17.20 9.26 -9.93
CA HIS A 120 -18.19 9.64 -8.93
C HIS A 120 -17.55 9.72 -7.54
N THR A 121 -18.07 10.61 -6.71
CA THR A 121 -17.62 10.70 -5.33
C THR A 121 -17.88 9.38 -4.60
N SER A 122 -16.89 8.84 -3.94
CA SER A 122 -17.01 7.75 -2.98
C SER A 122 -16.38 8.14 -1.64
N LEU A 123 -16.95 7.65 -0.55
CA LEU A 123 -16.40 7.83 0.79
C LEU A 123 -16.63 6.55 1.58
N GLY A 124 -15.59 5.91 2.01
CA GLY A 124 -15.68 4.65 2.73
C GLY A 124 -14.66 4.47 3.83
N PRO A 125 -14.98 3.61 4.80
CA PRO A 125 -14.07 3.22 5.87
C PRO A 125 -13.12 2.13 5.41
N LEU A 126 -11.90 2.17 5.98
CA LEU A 126 -10.91 1.10 5.92
C LEU A 126 -10.57 0.66 7.33
N PHE A 127 -10.32 -0.62 7.49
CA PHE A 127 -9.73 -1.21 8.69
C PHE A 127 -8.39 -1.84 8.29
N LEU A 128 -7.33 -1.47 9.01
CA LEU A 128 -5.96 -1.85 8.67
C LEU A 128 -5.28 -2.50 9.88
N TRP A 129 -4.36 -3.40 9.63
CA TRP A 129 -3.63 -4.09 10.67
C TRP A 129 -2.25 -4.56 10.23
N GLU A 130 -1.32 -4.60 11.17
CA GLU A 130 0.00 -5.20 10.98
C GLU A 130 0.41 -6.04 12.17
N LYS A 131 1.20 -7.09 11.95
CA LYS A 131 1.71 -8.01 12.96
C LYS A 131 3.06 -8.58 12.57
N GLY A 132 4.10 -8.22 13.33
CA GLY A 132 5.40 -8.90 13.28
C GLY A 132 5.42 -10.14 14.17
N MET A 133 6.28 -11.08 13.86
CA MET A 133 6.41 -12.35 14.59
C MET A 133 7.60 -12.35 15.58
N GLY A 134 8.13 -11.17 15.93
CA GLY A 134 9.27 -11.02 16.82
C GLY A 134 9.04 -11.48 18.26
N ASP A 135 7.78 -11.52 18.69
CA ASP A 135 7.37 -12.02 20.02
C ASP A 135 7.33 -13.56 20.14
N LEU A 136 7.59 -14.29 19.05
CA LEU A 136 7.70 -15.75 19.11
C LEU A 136 8.85 -16.20 20.00
N PRO A 137 8.68 -17.32 20.74
CA PRO A 137 9.75 -17.89 21.57
C PRO A 137 11.03 -18.16 20.75
N ASN A 138 12.20 -17.89 21.38
CA ASN A 138 13.49 -18.10 20.75
C ASN A 138 13.90 -19.60 20.74
N TRP A 139 13.00 -20.46 20.28
CA TRP A 139 13.29 -21.88 20.08
C TRP A 139 13.98 -22.12 18.75
N PRO A 140 14.86 -23.13 18.63
CA PRO A 140 15.63 -23.36 17.41
C PRO A 140 14.82 -23.43 16.12
N ALA A 141 13.61 -23.96 16.17
CA ALA A 141 12.71 -24.05 15.01
C ALA A 141 11.90 -22.77 14.77
N LEU A 142 11.44 -22.08 15.84
CA LEU A 142 10.54 -20.92 15.71
C LEU A 142 11.27 -19.61 15.44
N LYS A 143 12.54 -19.50 15.84
CA LYS A 143 13.29 -18.24 15.66
C LYS A 143 13.39 -17.77 14.21
N TYR A 144 13.37 -18.69 13.23
CA TYR A 144 13.39 -18.35 11.80
C TYR A 144 12.03 -17.92 11.24
N LEU A 145 10.96 -18.01 12.04
CA LEU A 145 9.66 -17.43 11.73
C LEU A 145 9.56 -15.98 12.22
N ARG A 146 10.41 -15.54 13.13
CA ARG A 146 10.41 -14.17 13.65
C ARG A 146 10.62 -13.07 12.58
N PRO A 147 11.39 -13.31 11.50
CA PRO A 147 11.49 -12.34 10.39
C PRO A 147 10.24 -12.20 9.52
N PHE A 148 9.18 -12.96 9.77
CA PHE A 148 7.93 -12.77 9.07
C PHE A 148 7.16 -11.59 9.65
N GLY A 149 6.60 -10.77 8.76
CA GLY A 149 5.60 -9.75 8.99
C GLY A 149 4.33 -10.04 8.21
N PHE A 150 3.22 -9.56 8.72
CA PHE A 150 1.90 -9.64 8.11
C PHE A 150 1.26 -8.27 8.24
N GLN A 151 0.69 -7.78 7.17
CA GLN A 151 -0.13 -6.58 7.19
C GLN A 151 -1.30 -6.75 6.23
N GLY A 152 -2.33 -5.97 6.40
CA GLY A 152 -3.49 -6.05 5.53
C GLY A 152 -4.54 -5.02 5.85
N ASP A 153 -5.48 -4.93 4.95
CA ASP A 153 -6.60 -4.01 5.03
C ASP A 153 -7.91 -4.68 4.64
N PHE A 154 -8.97 -3.98 4.94
CA PHE A 154 -10.32 -4.25 4.47
C PHE A 154 -11.04 -2.94 4.27
N GLY A 155 -11.56 -2.71 3.08
CA GLY A 155 -12.28 -1.49 2.71
C GLY A 155 -13.63 -1.76 2.07
N TYR A 156 -14.53 -0.78 2.28
CA TYR A 156 -15.81 -0.70 1.59
C TYR A 156 -16.06 0.72 1.12
N LEU A 157 -16.15 0.90 -0.20
CA LEU A 157 -16.27 2.20 -0.85
C LEU A 157 -17.65 2.33 -1.51
N PRO A 158 -18.65 2.89 -0.80
CA PRO A 158 -19.93 3.21 -1.40
C PRO A 158 -19.83 4.46 -2.27
N ALA A 159 -20.39 4.38 -3.46
CA ALA A 159 -20.61 5.55 -4.30
C ALA A 159 -21.69 6.47 -3.69
N LEU A 160 -21.44 7.76 -3.75
CA LEU A 160 -22.37 8.80 -3.27
C LEU A 160 -23.17 9.41 -4.41
N GLY A 161 -24.21 10.19 -4.09
CA GLY A 161 -24.96 10.96 -5.10
C GLY A 161 -25.96 10.15 -5.92
N GLY A 162 -26.42 9.01 -5.42
CA GLY A 162 -27.45 8.19 -6.09
C GLY A 162 -26.88 7.20 -7.10
N HIS A 163 -25.56 7.10 -7.23
CA HIS A 163 -24.88 6.03 -7.95
C HIS A 163 -24.99 4.74 -7.15
N THR A 164 -25.09 3.62 -7.85
CA THR A 164 -25.35 2.31 -7.24
C THR A 164 -24.13 1.41 -7.20
N SER A 165 -22.99 1.88 -7.67
CA SER A 165 -21.75 1.10 -7.68
C SER A 165 -21.08 1.19 -6.31
N HIS A 166 -20.90 0.06 -5.66
CA HIS A 166 -20.17 -0.05 -4.39
C HIS A 166 -19.10 -1.12 -4.55
N SER A 167 -17.90 -0.83 -4.11
CA SER A 167 -16.78 -1.77 -4.13
C SER A 167 -16.38 -2.18 -2.72
N MET A 168 -15.84 -3.37 -2.60
CA MET A 168 -15.15 -3.85 -1.41
C MET A 168 -13.83 -4.49 -1.82
N PHE A 169 -12.86 -4.37 -0.96
CA PHE A 169 -11.54 -4.97 -1.13
C PHE A 169 -11.02 -5.48 0.20
N ALA A 170 -10.10 -6.43 0.13
CA ALA A 170 -9.39 -6.94 1.29
C ALA A 170 -8.02 -7.42 0.84
N ASP A 171 -6.99 -6.88 1.42
CA ASP A 171 -5.63 -7.14 1.02
C ASP A 171 -4.84 -7.73 2.17
N GLN A 172 -3.89 -8.60 1.85
CA GLN A 172 -3.04 -9.28 2.79
C GLN A 172 -1.62 -9.34 2.27
N VAL A 173 -0.68 -8.78 3.00
CA VAL A 173 0.75 -8.88 2.73
C VAL A 173 1.37 -9.89 3.67
N VAL A 174 2.23 -10.71 3.12
CA VAL A 174 3.12 -11.61 3.85
C VAL A 174 4.53 -11.26 3.43
N GLU A 175 5.36 -10.85 4.38
CA GLU A 175 6.71 -10.42 4.10
C GLU A 175 7.76 -11.16 4.94
N TYR A 176 8.99 -11.21 4.46
CA TYR A 176 10.14 -11.79 5.14
C TYR A 176 11.32 -10.84 5.12
N SER A 177 11.73 -10.35 6.30
CA SER A 177 12.76 -9.34 6.50
C SER A 177 14.16 -9.95 6.66
N LEU A 178 15.04 -9.76 5.68
CA LEU A 178 16.47 -10.09 5.84
C LEU A 178 17.19 -9.17 6.84
N PRO A 179 16.85 -7.86 6.96
CA PRO A 179 17.35 -7.01 8.04
C PRO A 179 17.04 -7.59 9.42
N TYR A 180 15.78 -7.96 9.65
CA TYR A 180 15.38 -8.55 10.94
C TYR A 180 16.09 -9.88 11.20
N LEU A 181 16.15 -10.77 10.19
CA LEU A 181 16.89 -12.02 10.30
C LEU A 181 18.34 -11.80 10.72
N SER A 182 19.03 -10.86 10.08
CA SER A 182 20.45 -10.59 10.31
C SER A 182 20.73 -9.92 11.67
N ASN A 183 19.85 -9.02 12.11
CA ASN A 183 20.06 -8.22 13.30
C ASN A 183 19.55 -8.92 14.57
N SER A 184 18.39 -9.60 14.50
CA SER A 184 17.65 -10.06 15.68
C SER A 184 17.61 -11.59 15.84
N VAL A 185 17.92 -12.36 14.77
CA VAL A 185 17.83 -13.84 14.81
C VAL A 185 19.18 -14.51 14.62
N ARG A 186 19.88 -14.20 13.54
CA ARG A 186 21.17 -14.78 13.19
C ARG A 186 21.90 -13.90 12.19
N ASP A 187 23.10 -13.45 12.55
CA ASP A 187 23.98 -12.80 11.57
C ASP A 187 24.38 -13.78 10.46
N ILE A 188 23.83 -13.57 9.29
CA ILE A 188 24.11 -14.34 8.05
C ILE A 188 25.20 -13.68 7.20
N ARG A 189 25.85 -12.62 7.70
CA ARG A 189 26.95 -11.87 7.09
C ARG A 189 26.64 -11.30 5.70
N LEU A 190 25.38 -11.00 5.45
CA LEU A 190 24.99 -10.29 4.23
C LEU A 190 25.51 -8.85 4.28
N LYS A 191 26.05 -8.40 3.14
CA LYS A 191 26.45 -7.01 2.94
C LYS A 191 25.37 -6.26 2.14
N ALA A 192 25.39 -4.93 2.24
CA ALA A 192 24.59 -4.10 1.36
C ALA A 192 24.90 -4.42 -0.13
N PRO A 193 23.89 -4.40 -1.03
CA PRO A 193 22.50 -4.07 -0.76
C PRO A 193 21.66 -5.24 -0.20
N PHE A 194 22.15 -6.48 -0.28
CA PHE A 194 21.37 -7.70 0.04
C PHE A 194 20.89 -7.77 1.48
N ARG A 195 21.61 -7.15 2.40
CA ARG A 195 21.24 -7.09 3.80
C ARG A 195 19.91 -6.33 4.04
N ASN A 196 19.54 -5.44 3.13
CA ASN A 196 18.39 -4.55 3.24
C ASN A 196 17.20 -5.03 2.40
N LEU A 197 17.22 -6.29 1.94
CA LEU A 197 16.15 -6.83 1.12
C LEU A 197 15.06 -7.49 1.96
N PHE A 198 13.85 -7.35 1.45
CA PHE A 198 12.68 -8.07 1.88
C PHE A 198 12.11 -8.87 0.70
N PHE A 199 11.52 -10.01 1.01
CA PHE A 199 10.69 -10.74 0.07
C PHE A 199 9.26 -10.67 0.55
N PHE A 200 8.32 -10.39 -0.34
CA PHE A 200 6.93 -10.29 0.03
C PHE A 200 6.02 -10.94 -1.02
N THR A 201 4.78 -11.18 -0.62
CA THR A 201 3.68 -11.50 -1.51
C THR A 201 2.42 -10.85 -0.97
N GLU A 202 1.79 -10.03 -1.78
CA GLU A 202 0.47 -9.49 -1.50
C GLU A 202 -0.60 -10.38 -2.13
N PHE A 203 -1.72 -10.53 -1.43
CA PHE A 203 -2.93 -11.18 -1.92
C PHE A 203 -4.03 -10.14 -1.90
N ASN A 204 -4.53 -9.80 -3.08
CA ASN A 204 -5.51 -8.72 -3.23
C ASN A 204 -6.85 -9.33 -3.67
N TYR A 205 -7.88 -8.99 -2.93
CA TYR A 205 -9.27 -9.31 -3.23
C TYR A 205 -10.00 -8.01 -3.54
N SER A 206 -10.70 -7.96 -4.68
CA SER A 206 -11.56 -6.84 -5.02
C SER A 206 -12.87 -7.32 -5.64
N GLN A 207 -13.96 -6.63 -5.35
CA GLN A 207 -15.27 -6.95 -5.91
C GLN A 207 -16.16 -5.71 -6.02
N LEU A 208 -16.76 -5.52 -7.16
CA LEU A 208 -17.87 -4.59 -7.34
C LEU A 208 -19.15 -5.28 -6.88
N VAL A 209 -19.65 -4.92 -5.70
CA VAL A 209 -20.75 -5.64 -5.01
C VAL A 209 -22.14 -5.18 -5.41
N THR A 210 -22.25 -3.98 -6.01
CA THR A 210 -23.53 -3.45 -6.54
C THR A 210 -23.30 -2.65 -7.82
N GLY A 211 -24.38 -2.32 -8.52
CA GLY A 211 -24.35 -1.48 -9.70
C GLY A 211 -24.52 -2.26 -11.01
N PRO A 212 -24.53 -1.55 -12.17
CA PRO A 212 -24.74 -2.16 -13.48
C PRO A 212 -23.67 -3.19 -13.87
N SER A 213 -22.48 -3.02 -13.33
CA SER A 213 -21.31 -3.90 -13.58
C SER A 213 -21.02 -4.83 -12.41
N GLN A 214 -22.03 -5.12 -11.55
CA GLN A 214 -21.84 -6.02 -10.42
C GLN A 214 -21.17 -7.33 -10.83
N GLU A 215 -20.09 -7.67 -10.14
CA GLU A 215 -19.33 -8.89 -10.39
C GLU A 215 -19.93 -10.07 -9.63
N THR A 216 -20.08 -11.19 -10.34
CA THR A 216 -20.57 -12.44 -9.70
C THR A 216 -19.50 -13.06 -8.81
N PHE A 217 -18.24 -12.86 -9.15
CA PHE A 217 -17.08 -13.39 -8.42
C PHE A 217 -16.04 -12.30 -8.22
N PRO A 218 -15.37 -12.28 -7.05
CA PRO A 218 -14.30 -11.33 -6.79
C PRO A 218 -13.09 -11.57 -7.70
N GLY A 219 -12.36 -10.50 -7.99
CA GLY A 219 -10.99 -10.57 -8.46
C GLY A 219 -10.06 -11.01 -7.32
N ILE A 220 -9.18 -11.99 -7.56
CA ILE A 220 -8.15 -12.40 -6.60
C ILE A 220 -6.80 -12.46 -7.31
N VAL A 221 -5.85 -11.70 -6.82
CA VAL A 221 -4.50 -11.55 -7.40
C VAL A 221 -3.46 -11.87 -6.33
N ALA A 222 -2.35 -12.47 -6.73
CA ALA A 222 -1.15 -12.55 -5.90
C ALA A 222 -0.03 -11.74 -6.55
N THR A 223 0.67 -10.94 -5.76
CA THR A 223 1.77 -10.06 -6.21
C THR A 223 3.05 -10.43 -5.45
N PRO A 224 3.77 -11.49 -5.86
CA PRO A 224 5.09 -11.73 -5.33
C PRO A 224 6.04 -10.61 -5.75
N GLY A 225 6.90 -10.21 -4.82
CA GLY A 225 7.83 -9.10 -5.02
C GLY A 225 9.06 -9.14 -4.13
N ILE A 226 9.91 -8.16 -4.35
CA ILE A 226 11.11 -7.88 -3.60
C ILE A 226 11.19 -6.38 -3.33
N ALA A 227 11.60 -6.02 -2.11
CA ALA A 227 11.81 -4.64 -1.72
C ALA A 227 13.22 -4.43 -1.18
N TYR A 228 13.74 -3.24 -1.37
CA TYR A 228 14.95 -2.73 -0.75
C TYR A 228 14.59 -1.54 0.12
N VAL A 229 14.83 -1.64 1.43
CA VAL A 229 14.59 -0.56 2.38
C VAL A 229 15.91 0.10 2.74
N GLY A 230 16.08 1.34 2.31
CA GLY A 230 17.19 2.22 2.63
C GLY A 230 16.91 3.06 3.88
N TYR A 231 17.77 4.05 4.11
CA TYR A 231 17.58 5.00 5.22
C TYR A 231 16.60 6.13 4.85
N HIS A 232 16.53 6.49 3.59
CA HIS A 232 15.74 7.61 3.09
C HIS A 232 14.66 7.21 2.10
N PHE A 233 14.63 5.96 1.67
CA PHE A 233 13.70 5.50 0.65
C PHE A 233 13.48 3.99 0.71
N GLU A 234 12.36 3.58 0.17
CA GLU A 234 12.05 2.21 -0.20
C GLU A 234 11.95 2.09 -1.72
N LEU A 235 12.39 0.95 -2.26
CA LEU A 235 12.23 0.59 -3.67
C LEU A 235 11.68 -0.82 -3.75
N SER A 236 10.46 -0.96 -4.24
CA SER A 236 9.76 -2.23 -4.36
C SER A 236 9.43 -2.56 -5.81
N LEU A 237 9.42 -3.86 -6.13
CA LEU A 237 9.06 -4.38 -7.45
C LEU A 237 8.34 -5.71 -7.30
N GLY A 238 7.18 -5.83 -7.95
CA GLY A 238 6.37 -7.02 -7.96
C GLY A 238 5.78 -7.34 -9.33
N THR A 239 5.16 -8.50 -9.44
CA THR A 239 4.37 -8.90 -10.62
C THR A 239 3.06 -9.52 -10.18
N GLN A 240 1.97 -9.09 -10.81
CA GLN A 240 0.64 -9.60 -10.49
C GLN A 240 0.36 -10.91 -11.21
N LEU A 241 -0.14 -11.87 -10.46
CA LEU A 241 -0.57 -13.18 -10.93
C LEU A 241 -2.05 -13.37 -10.61
N ALA A 242 -2.89 -13.48 -11.63
CA ALA A 242 -4.31 -13.78 -11.45
C ALA A 242 -4.48 -15.17 -10.83
N LEU A 243 -5.16 -15.24 -9.70
CA LEU A 243 -5.48 -16.52 -9.03
C LEU A 243 -6.83 -17.10 -9.45
N ASN A 244 -7.69 -16.29 -10.07
CA ASN A 244 -8.94 -16.76 -10.64
C ASN A 244 -9.25 -16.06 -11.98
N ARG A 245 -10.29 -16.53 -12.68
CA ARG A 245 -10.66 -16.02 -14.01
C ARG A 245 -11.28 -14.59 -13.97
N ALA A 246 -11.78 -14.18 -12.84
CA ALA A 246 -12.38 -12.85 -12.67
C ALA A 246 -11.31 -11.76 -12.52
N SER A 247 -10.12 -12.11 -11.99
CA SER A 247 -9.10 -11.13 -11.61
C SER A 247 -8.54 -10.33 -12.77
N VAL A 248 -8.14 -11.00 -13.84
CA VAL A 248 -7.46 -10.33 -14.96
C VAL A 248 -7.78 -11.08 -16.26
N PRO A 249 -9.00 -10.95 -16.77
CA PRO A 249 -9.36 -11.59 -18.02
C PRO A 249 -8.47 -11.04 -19.14
N ASN A 250 -7.78 -11.92 -19.84
CA ASN A 250 -6.87 -11.60 -20.96
C ASN A 250 -5.59 -10.83 -20.62
N THR A 251 -5.20 -10.70 -19.35
CA THR A 251 -3.92 -10.10 -18.98
C THR A 251 -2.77 -11.09 -19.22
N HIS A 252 -1.70 -10.61 -19.85
CA HIS A 252 -0.52 -11.40 -20.15
C HIS A 252 0.64 -11.11 -19.19
N ALA A 253 0.73 -9.90 -18.68
CA ALA A 253 1.72 -9.49 -17.69
C ALA A 253 1.26 -8.21 -16.98
N VAL A 254 1.49 -8.15 -15.69
CA VAL A 254 1.41 -6.91 -14.90
C VAL A 254 2.69 -6.81 -14.09
N VAL A 255 3.39 -5.69 -14.21
CA VAL A 255 4.55 -5.35 -13.39
C VAL A 255 4.21 -4.08 -12.65
N ILE A 256 4.46 -4.07 -11.36
CA ILE A 256 4.16 -2.95 -10.47
C ILE A 256 5.41 -2.64 -9.64
N GLY A 257 5.66 -1.40 -9.37
CA GLY A 257 6.78 -0.94 -8.57
C GLY A 257 6.39 0.22 -7.67
N LEU A 258 7.24 0.53 -6.71
CA LEU A 258 7.10 1.63 -5.79
C LEU A 258 8.47 2.26 -5.56
N LEU A 259 8.54 3.57 -5.54
CA LEU A 259 9.62 4.36 -4.98
C LEU A 259 9.03 5.31 -3.94
N ASP A 260 9.11 4.93 -2.69
CA ASP A 260 8.72 5.74 -1.55
C ASP A 260 9.93 6.49 -0.96
N ILE A 261 9.71 7.72 -0.53
CA ILE A 261 10.70 8.63 0.06
C ILE A 261 10.25 9.01 1.48
N PHE A 262 11.03 8.59 2.46
CA PHE A 262 10.86 9.00 3.86
C PHE A 262 11.32 10.46 4.02
N TYR A 263 10.47 11.41 3.65
CA TYR A 263 10.87 12.81 3.52
C TYR A 263 11.23 13.47 4.86
N ASP A 264 10.74 12.97 5.98
CA ASP A 264 11.13 13.42 7.32
C ASP A 264 12.60 13.11 7.64
N SER A 265 13.14 12.05 7.06
CA SER A 265 14.56 11.70 7.15
C SER A 265 15.48 12.67 6.37
N ILE A 266 14.92 13.40 5.41
CA ILE A 266 15.62 14.36 4.54
C ILE A 266 15.33 15.79 4.97
N PHE A 267 14.06 16.13 5.16
CA PHE A 267 13.57 17.44 5.54
C PHE A 267 13.09 17.45 6.99
N THR A 268 14.00 17.18 7.92
CA THR A 268 13.69 16.88 9.33
C THR A 268 12.79 17.92 10.02
N LYS A 269 12.98 19.23 9.76
CA LYS A 269 12.14 20.26 10.39
C LYS A 269 10.70 20.25 9.87
N ALA A 270 10.51 20.19 8.56
CA ALA A 270 9.19 20.17 7.95
C ALA A 270 8.53 18.79 8.09
N GLY A 271 9.32 17.72 7.94
CA GLY A 271 8.86 16.35 8.04
C GLY A 271 8.35 15.98 9.43
N ASN A 272 9.05 16.41 10.48
CA ASN A 272 8.70 16.07 11.86
C ASN A 272 7.77 17.08 12.56
N TRP A 273 7.22 18.05 11.82
CA TRP A 273 6.19 18.92 12.37
C TRP A 273 4.87 18.15 12.61
N THR A 274 4.27 18.37 13.78
CA THR A 274 2.93 17.85 14.11
C THR A 274 2.10 18.93 14.80
N ILE A 275 0.77 18.79 14.75
CA ILE A 275 -0.16 19.79 15.31
C ILE A 275 0.04 19.94 16.83
N ASN A 276 0.29 18.83 17.53
CA ASN A 276 0.44 18.86 18.98
C ASN A 276 1.83 19.23 19.48
N ARG A 277 2.86 19.18 18.65
CA ARG A 277 4.25 19.48 19.04
C ARG A 277 4.81 20.74 18.40
N GLY A 278 4.21 21.18 17.29
CA GLY A 278 4.72 22.29 16.53
C GLY A 278 5.99 21.97 15.73
N PHE A 279 6.66 22.99 15.24
CA PHE A 279 7.92 22.82 14.51
C PHE A 279 9.06 22.45 15.48
N PRO A 280 9.87 21.43 15.16
CA PRO A 280 11.08 21.13 15.91
C PRO A 280 12.05 22.32 15.91
N GLU A 281 12.72 22.56 17.03
CA GLU A 281 13.71 23.63 17.18
C GLU A 281 14.95 23.47 16.28
#